data_5bb6dadae437330510c22b267fa44898
#
_entry.id   5bb6dadae437330510c22b267fa44898
#
_cell.length_a   1.000
_cell.length_b   1.000
_cell.length_c   1.000
_cell.angle_alpha   90.00
_cell.angle_beta   90.00
_cell.angle_gamma   90.00
#
_symmetry.space_group_name_H-M   'P 1'
#
loop_
_entity.id
_entity.type
_entity.pdbx_description
1 polymer ?
#
loop_
_entity_poly.entity_id
_entity_poly.type
_entity_poly.pdbx_seq_one_letter_code
_entity_poly.pdbx_strand_id
1 'polypeptide(L)'
;MLVSLKPLMEDAMKKGYAVGAFNCPNMESVMAIIQAAEETNSPVILNYAEVHGNLISMEDIAPVMLQFAKKASVPVCVHLDHGESIESCIKAIQLGFSSVMIDASGSDYEENIRITAEVVRLAHAVDVTVEAELGHIFSSDKGLGDTEEIETADSFSNLDDVYTSPDMAKDFVEKTGVDVLAIAFGTVMGFIHRSQFWI
;
A
#
# COMPACT_ATOMS: atom_id res chain seq x y z
N MET A 1 3.79 -9.80 -16.80
CA MET A 1 2.36 -10.27 -16.80
C MET A 1 1.59 -9.49 -15.75
N LEU A 2 0.74 -8.54 -16.15
CA LEU A 2 -0.06 -7.72 -15.21
C LEU A 2 -1.08 -8.60 -14.47
N VAL A 3 -1.12 -8.50 -13.15
CA VAL A 3 -2.02 -9.25 -12.25
C VAL A 3 -2.60 -8.32 -11.17
N SER A 4 -3.69 -8.74 -10.55
CA SER A 4 -4.28 -8.07 -9.39
C SER A 4 -3.52 -8.41 -8.10
N LEU A 5 -3.65 -7.60 -7.05
CA LEU A 5 -2.92 -7.79 -5.78
C LEU A 5 -3.42 -9.02 -5.01
N LYS A 6 -4.73 -9.24 -4.92
CA LYS A 6 -5.32 -10.33 -4.13
C LYS A 6 -4.75 -11.72 -4.47
N PRO A 7 -4.77 -12.19 -5.74
CA PRO A 7 -4.23 -13.52 -6.05
C PRO A 7 -2.72 -13.62 -5.79
N LEU A 8 -1.98 -12.50 -5.85
CA LEU A 8 -0.57 -12.43 -5.54
C LEU A 8 -0.34 -12.65 -4.03
N MET A 9 -1.13 -12.01 -3.18
CA MET A 9 -1.06 -12.16 -1.73
C MET A 9 -1.54 -13.54 -1.27
N GLU A 10 -2.59 -14.08 -1.87
CA GLU A 10 -3.07 -15.45 -1.58
C GLU A 10 -2.00 -16.51 -1.88
N ASP A 11 -1.29 -16.38 -3.00
CA ASP A 11 -0.19 -17.28 -3.36
C ASP A 11 1.00 -17.14 -2.39
N ALA A 12 1.36 -15.91 -2.04
CA ALA A 12 2.42 -15.60 -1.09
C ALA A 12 2.13 -16.20 0.30
N MET A 13 0.92 -15.99 0.82
CA MET A 13 0.48 -16.57 2.09
C MET A 13 0.50 -18.10 2.06
N LYS A 14 -0.01 -18.71 1.00
CA LYS A 14 -0.06 -20.18 0.86
C LYS A 14 1.33 -20.81 0.82
N LYS A 15 2.29 -20.12 0.20
CA LYS A 15 3.67 -20.63 0.01
C LYS A 15 4.66 -20.12 1.04
N GLY A 16 4.28 -19.16 1.91
CA GLY A 16 5.11 -18.63 2.99
C GLY A 16 6.24 -17.73 2.49
N TYR A 17 5.97 -16.83 1.54
CA TYR A 17 6.93 -15.80 1.10
C TYR A 17 6.29 -14.41 1.11
N ALA A 18 7.13 -13.36 1.08
CA ALA A 18 6.70 -11.98 0.92
C ALA A 18 6.90 -11.51 -0.52
N VAL A 19 6.05 -10.60 -0.99
CA VAL A 19 6.19 -9.93 -2.28
C VAL A 19 6.76 -8.54 -2.07
N GLY A 20 7.83 -8.19 -2.78
CA GLY A 20 8.42 -6.86 -2.73
C GLY A 20 7.49 -5.83 -3.39
N ALA A 21 7.28 -4.69 -2.72
CA ALA A 21 6.55 -3.53 -3.22
C ALA A 21 7.51 -2.33 -3.30
N PHE A 22 7.64 -1.72 -4.46
CA PHE A 22 8.65 -0.70 -4.70
C PHE A 22 8.06 0.53 -5.38
N ASN A 23 8.38 1.71 -4.83
CA ASN A 23 7.96 2.99 -5.40
C ASN A 23 8.66 3.28 -6.73
N CYS A 24 7.89 3.76 -7.70
CA CYS A 24 8.29 4.00 -9.07
C CYS A 24 8.24 5.49 -9.42
N PRO A 25 9.18 6.31 -8.95
CA PRO A 25 9.17 7.76 -9.19
C PRO A 25 9.59 8.13 -10.63
N ASN A 26 10.11 7.20 -11.42
CA ASN A 26 10.56 7.41 -12.80
C ASN A 26 10.62 6.09 -13.58
N MET A 27 10.87 6.19 -14.89
CA MET A 27 10.95 5.03 -15.78
C MET A 27 12.14 4.12 -15.44
N GLU A 28 13.26 4.67 -15.04
CA GLU A 28 14.48 3.91 -14.72
C GLU A 28 14.24 3.00 -13.52
N SER A 29 13.50 3.47 -12.50
CA SER A 29 13.09 2.65 -11.36
C SER A 29 12.18 1.51 -11.79
N VAL A 30 11.18 1.77 -12.63
CA VAL A 30 10.31 0.73 -13.19
C VAL A 30 11.13 -0.34 -13.92
N MET A 31 12.06 0.07 -14.77
CA MET A 31 12.92 -0.86 -15.54
C MET A 31 13.79 -1.71 -14.62
N ALA A 32 14.43 -1.09 -13.63
CA ALA A 32 15.29 -1.80 -12.68
C ALA A 32 14.53 -2.83 -11.84
N ILE A 33 13.32 -2.46 -11.35
CA ILE A 33 12.46 -3.34 -10.57
C ILE A 33 12.00 -4.54 -11.41
N ILE A 34 11.53 -4.30 -12.63
CA ILE A 34 11.09 -5.38 -13.53
C ILE A 34 12.27 -6.30 -13.88
N GLN A 35 13.43 -5.75 -14.22
CA GLN A 35 14.60 -6.56 -14.50
C GLN A 35 14.99 -7.44 -13.31
N ALA A 36 15.06 -6.89 -12.10
CA ALA A 36 15.38 -7.66 -10.89
C ALA A 36 14.34 -8.76 -10.61
N ALA A 37 13.04 -8.47 -10.82
CA ALA A 37 11.97 -9.43 -10.65
C ALA A 37 12.09 -10.60 -11.65
N GLU A 38 12.41 -10.31 -12.92
CA GLU A 38 12.62 -11.32 -13.96
C GLU A 38 13.88 -12.15 -13.71
N GLU A 39 15.01 -11.53 -13.32
CA GLU A 39 16.25 -12.23 -12.99
C GLU A 39 16.10 -13.18 -11.80
N THR A 40 15.27 -12.80 -10.81
CA THR A 40 14.99 -13.64 -9.64
C THR A 40 13.78 -14.57 -9.80
N ASN A 41 13.09 -14.48 -10.95
CA ASN A 41 11.84 -15.18 -11.21
C ASN A 41 10.82 -15.01 -10.08
N SER A 42 10.69 -13.77 -9.59
CA SER A 42 9.86 -13.39 -8.44
C SER A 42 8.73 -12.47 -8.85
N PRO A 43 7.53 -12.60 -8.25
CA PRO A 43 6.48 -11.61 -8.42
C PRO A 43 6.88 -10.29 -7.76
N VAL A 44 6.30 -9.18 -8.24
CA VAL A 44 6.61 -7.83 -7.74
C VAL A 44 5.40 -6.91 -7.80
N ILE A 45 5.36 -5.92 -6.91
CA ILE A 45 4.40 -4.83 -6.90
C ILE A 45 5.13 -3.55 -7.29
N LEU A 46 4.65 -2.88 -8.34
CA LEU A 46 5.06 -1.52 -8.69
C LEU A 46 4.12 -0.54 -8.00
N ASN A 47 4.63 0.24 -7.07
CA ASN A 47 3.86 1.23 -6.33
C ASN A 47 3.96 2.62 -6.99
N TYR A 48 2.83 3.30 -7.04
CA TYR A 48 2.76 4.75 -7.14
C TYR A 48 2.28 5.28 -5.80
N ALA A 49 3.17 5.89 -5.01
CA ALA A 49 2.78 6.55 -3.77
C ALA A 49 2.23 7.96 -4.09
N GLU A 50 1.02 8.27 -3.64
CA GLU A 50 0.37 9.56 -3.96
C GLU A 50 1.18 10.76 -3.47
N VAL A 51 1.88 10.63 -2.34
CA VAL A 51 2.81 11.64 -1.81
C VAL A 51 3.92 12.05 -2.79
N HIS A 52 4.26 11.21 -3.76
CA HIS A 52 5.25 11.50 -4.80
C HIS A 52 4.68 12.25 -6.01
N GLY A 53 3.41 12.68 -5.97
CA GLY A 53 2.76 13.41 -7.05
C GLY A 53 3.45 14.72 -7.46
N ASN A 54 4.26 15.30 -6.57
CA ASN A 54 5.11 16.46 -6.85
C ASN A 54 6.36 16.11 -7.69
N LEU A 55 6.79 14.85 -7.74
CA LEU A 55 7.91 14.38 -8.55
C LEU A 55 7.47 13.99 -9.97
N ILE A 56 6.38 13.25 -10.05
CA ILE A 56 5.75 12.81 -11.29
C ILE A 56 4.26 12.58 -11.07
N SER A 57 3.43 13.01 -12.01
CA SER A 57 2.00 12.78 -11.90
C SER A 57 1.65 11.30 -12.13
N MET A 58 0.54 10.86 -11.53
CA MET A 58 0.03 9.50 -11.74
C MET A 58 -0.24 9.24 -13.23
N GLU A 59 -0.76 10.23 -13.95
CA GLU A 59 -1.06 10.15 -15.38
C GLU A 59 0.18 9.94 -16.24
N ASP A 60 1.29 10.51 -15.84
CA ASP A 60 2.54 10.43 -16.62
C ASP A 60 3.26 9.09 -16.40
N ILE A 61 3.27 8.56 -15.16
CA ILE A 61 3.97 7.31 -14.85
C ILE A 61 3.13 6.06 -15.10
N ALA A 62 1.81 6.11 -14.96
CA ALA A 62 0.92 4.96 -15.12
C ALA A 62 1.10 4.23 -16.46
N PRO A 63 1.16 4.91 -17.64
CA PRO A 63 1.37 4.24 -18.90
C PRO A 63 2.70 3.46 -18.95
N VAL A 64 3.75 3.97 -18.31
CA VAL A 64 5.07 3.34 -18.23
C VAL A 64 4.97 2.07 -17.39
N MET A 65 4.46 2.19 -16.14
CA MET A 65 4.29 1.06 -15.23
C MET A 65 3.47 -0.06 -15.87
N LEU A 66 2.32 0.28 -16.46
CA LEU A 66 1.42 -0.68 -17.11
C LEU A 66 2.06 -1.35 -18.33
N GLN A 67 2.83 -0.60 -19.14
CA GLN A 67 3.51 -1.16 -20.29
C GLN A 67 4.54 -2.20 -19.89
N PHE A 68 5.36 -1.90 -18.89
CA PHE A 68 6.37 -2.82 -18.38
C PHE A 68 5.73 -4.02 -17.68
N ALA A 69 4.72 -3.80 -16.83
CA ALA A 69 3.99 -4.88 -16.16
C ALA A 69 3.34 -5.87 -17.15
N LYS A 70 2.72 -5.37 -18.23
CA LYS A 70 2.10 -6.23 -19.27
C LYS A 70 3.14 -7.07 -20.03
N LYS A 71 4.35 -6.55 -20.23
CA LYS A 71 5.42 -7.24 -20.98
C LYS A 71 6.24 -8.20 -20.10
N ALA A 72 6.25 -8.01 -18.80
CA ALA A 72 7.04 -8.81 -17.87
C ALA A 72 6.71 -10.31 -17.97
N SER A 73 7.73 -11.14 -17.84
CA SER A 73 7.62 -12.61 -17.80
C SER A 73 7.14 -13.15 -16.46
N VAL A 74 7.22 -12.34 -15.40
CA VAL A 74 6.76 -12.64 -14.03
C VAL A 74 5.45 -11.90 -13.71
N PRO A 75 4.70 -12.33 -12.66
CA PRO A 75 3.53 -11.59 -12.17
C PRO A 75 3.92 -10.21 -11.64
N VAL A 76 3.23 -9.17 -12.09
CA VAL A 76 3.45 -7.78 -11.67
C VAL A 76 2.11 -7.13 -11.37
N CYS A 77 1.96 -6.60 -10.16
CA CYS A 77 0.84 -5.76 -9.78
C CYS A 77 1.23 -4.28 -9.95
N VAL A 78 0.33 -3.46 -10.49
CA VAL A 78 0.46 -2.00 -10.50
C VAL A 78 -0.52 -1.44 -9.48
N HIS A 79 0.01 -0.77 -8.46
CA HIS A 79 -0.69 -0.44 -7.24
C HIS A 79 -0.61 1.05 -6.92
N LEU A 80 -1.75 1.65 -6.55
CA LEU A 80 -1.79 2.96 -5.88
C LEU A 80 -1.49 2.75 -4.40
N ASP A 81 -0.43 3.35 -3.91
CA ASP A 81 0.06 3.26 -2.54
C ASP A 81 -0.34 4.53 -1.77
N HIS A 82 -0.97 4.37 -0.62
CA HIS A 82 -1.51 5.45 0.21
C HIS A 82 -2.35 6.48 -0.56
N GLY A 83 -3.42 6.01 -1.22
CA GLY A 83 -4.42 6.91 -1.82
C GLY A 83 -5.14 7.71 -0.72
N GLU A 84 -5.06 9.04 -0.80
CA GLU A 84 -5.56 9.97 0.22
C GLU A 84 -7.05 10.28 0.05
N SER A 85 -7.66 9.85 -1.06
CA SER A 85 -9.06 10.14 -1.37
C SER A 85 -9.72 9.08 -2.26
N ILE A 86 -11.04 9.03 -2.23
CA ILE A 86 -11.83 8.19 -3.15
C ILE A 86 -11.55 8.59 -4.60
N GLU A 87 -11.38 9.88 -4.87
CA GLU A 87 -11.07 10.44 -6.18
C GLU A 87 -9.74 9.91 -6.73
N SER A 88 -8.70 9.84 -5.89
CA SER A 88 -7.40 9.30 -6.25
C SER A 88 -7.50 7.80 -6.61
N CYS A 89 -8.27 7.03 -5.84
CA CYS A 89 -8.53 5.63 -6.14
C CYS A 89 -9.27 5.46 -7.47
N ILE A 90 -10.31 6.26 -7.71
CA ILE A 90 -11.06 6.25 -8.98
C ILE A 90 -10.12 6.59 -10.14
N LYS A 91 -9.27 7.61 -9.98
CA LYS A 91 -8.30 8.02 -10.99
C LYS A 91 -7.31 6.90 -11.33
N ALA A 92 -6.76 6.23 -10.33
CA ALA A 92 -5.87 5.08 -10.53
C ALA A 92 -6.58 3.95 -11.29
N ILE A 93 -7.83 3.62 -10.92
CA ILE A 93 -8.66 2.64 -11.61
C ILE A 93 -8.85 3.02 -13.09
N GLN A 94 -9.21 4.28 -13.37
CA GLN A 94 -9.39 4.77 -14.74
C GLN A 94 -8.11 4.71 -15.58
N LEU A 95 -6.95 4.89 -14.95
CA LEU A 95 -5.64 4.75 -15.61
C LEU A 95 -5.25 3.30 -15.84
N GLY A 96 -5.95 2.33 -15.24
CA GLY A 96 -5.74 0.90 -15.44
C GLY A 96 -4.88 0.22 -14.38
N PHE A 97 -4.73 0.81 -13.21
CA PHE A 97 -4.10 0.16 -12.06
C PHE A 97 -4.87 -1.12 -11.71
N SER A 98 -4.14 -2.17 -11.35
CA SER A 98 -4.73 -3.47 -11.00
C SER A 98 -5.03 -3.61 -9.50
N SER A 99 -4.61 -2.64 -8.71
CA SER A 99 -4.88 -2.53 -7.28
C SER A 99 -4.79 -1.08 -6.81
N VAL A 100 -5.57 -0.74 -5.79
CA VAL A 100 -5.54 0.56 -5.13
C VAL A 100 -5.55 0.40 -3.61
N MET A 101 -4.83 1.24 -2.90
CA MET A 101 -4.95 1.39 -1.45
C MET A 101 -5.70 2.69 -1.16
N ILE A 102 -6.68 2.61 -0.27
CA ILE A 102 -7.27 3.79 0.38
C ILE A 102 -6.74 3.86 1.80
N ASP A 103 -6.08 4.95 2.12
CA ASP A 103 -5.59 5.19 3.47
C ASP A 103 -6.49 6.20 4.19
N ALA A 104 -7.41 5.67 4.98
CA ALA A 104 -8.27 6.45 5.85
C ALA A 104 -7.94 6.18 7.34
N SER A 105 -6.74 5.66 7.65
CA SER A 105 -6.29 5.31 9.01
C SER A 105 -6.20 6.53 9.94
N GLY A 106 -6.05 7.72 9.40
CA GLY A 106 -6.11 8.98 10.13
C GLY A 106 -7.51 9.42 10.57
N SER A 107 -8.57 8.74 10.11
CA SER A 107 -9.96 8.99 10.51
C SER A 107 -10.36 8.13 11.71
N ASP A 108 -11.54 8.41 12.30
CA ASP A 108 -12.10 7.47 13.28
C ASP A 108 -12.48 6.13 12.61
N TYR A 109 -12.62 5.09 13.44
CA TYR A 109 -12.82 3.71 12.98
C TYR A 109 -14.05 3.53 12.07
N GLU A 110 -15.18 4.14 12.41
CA GLU A 110 -16.41 4.01 11.63
C GLU A 110 -16.32 4.78 10.29
N GLU A 111 -15.64 5.92 10.28
CA GLU A 111 -15.40 6.67 9.05
C GLU A 111 -14.39 5.95 8.13
N ASN A 112 -13.33 5.34 8.69
CA ASN A 112 -12.42 4.49 7.93
C ASN A 112 -13.20 3.32 7.27
N ILE A 113 -14.07 2.64 8.02
CA ILE A 113 -14.94 1.59 7.46
C ILE A 113 -15.80 2.15 6.33
N ARG A 114 -16.45 3.29 6.50
CA ARG A 114 -17.33 3.90 5.51
C ARG A 114 -16.59 4.21 4.20
N ILE A 115 -15.45 4.88 4.30
CA ILE A 115 -14.61 5.25 3.15
C ILE A 115 -14.09 4.01 2.44
N THR A 116 -13.52 3.07 3.19
CA THR A 116 -12.97 1.82 2.64
C THR A 116 -14.04 0.99 1.93
N ALA A 117 -15.21 0.81 2.54
CA ALA A 117 -16.32 0.07 1.92
C ALA A 117 -16.80 0.72 0.62
N GLU A 118 -16.79 2.04 0.54
CA GLU A 118 -17.14 2.76 -0.68
C GLU A 118 -16.13 2.50 -1.80
N VAL A 119 -14.82 2.57 -1.51
CA VAL A 119 -13.77 2.26 -2.49
C VAL A 119 -13.86 0.79 -2.91
N VAL A 120 -14.05 -0.15 -1.98
CA VAL A 120 -14.23 -1.58 -2.29
C VAL A 120 -15.38 -1.80 -3.26
N ARG A 121 -16.53 -1.19 -3.00
CA ARG A 121 -17.71 -1.30 -3.90
C ARG A 121 -17.42 -0.80 -5.31
N LEU A 122 -16.67 0.30 -5.45
CA LEU A 122 -16.32 0.88 -6.75
C LEU A 122 -15.26 0.04 -7.47
N ALA A 123 -14.21 -0.37 -6.79
CA ALA A 123 -13.09 -1.12 -7.34
C ALA A 123 -13.49 -2.54 -7.76
N HIS A 124 -14.26 -3.25 -6.91
CA HIS A 124 -14.75 -4.60 -7.21
C HIS A 124 -15.70 -4.63 -8.41
N ALA A 125 -16.43 -3.54 -8.71
CA ALA A 125 -17.26 -3.45 -9.90
C ALA A 125 -16.47 -3.56 -11.21
N VAL A 126 -15.15 -3.40 -11.17
CA VAL A 126 -14.23 -3.43 -12.32
C VAL A 126 -13.02 -4.36 -12.09
N ASP A 127 -13.16 -5.32 -11.18
CA ASP A 127 -12.16 -6.35 -10.85
C ASP A 127 -10.79 -5.79 -10.36
N VAL A 128 -10.79 -4.65 -9.66
CA VAL A 128 -9.61 -4.06 -9.03
C VAL A 128 -9.58 -4.42 -7.55
N THR A 129 -8.42 -4.90 -7.07
CA THR A 129 -8.18 -5.24 -5.66
C THR A 129 -8.05 -3.99 -4.83
N VAL A 130 -8.55 -4.04 -3.59
CA VAL A 130 -8.44 -2.94 -2.62
C VAL A 130 -7.60 -3.36 -1.42
N GLU A 131 -6.65 -2.50 -1.07
CA GLU A 131 -5.94 -2.48 0.19
C GLU A 131 -6.45 -1.34 1.07
N ALA A 132 -6.42 -1.51 2.39
CA ALA A 132 -6.70 -0.46 3.36
C ALA A 132 -5.74 -0.53 4.54
N GLU A 133 -5.72 0.51 5.37
CA GLU A 133 -4.90 0.56 6.58
C GLU A 133 -5.76 0.66 7.83
N LEU A 134 -5.34 -0.05 8.88
CA LEU A 134 -5.99 -0.04 10.19
C LEU A 134 -4.95 0.01 11.31
N GLY A 135 -5.13 0.97 12.21
CA GLY A 135 -4.22 1.27 13.30
C GLY A 135 -3.32 2.45 12.97
N HIS A 136 -2.39 2.76 13.86
CA HIS A 136 -1.51 3.92 13.68
C HIS A 136 -0.09 3.45 13.32
N ILE A 137 0.34 3.71 12.10
CA ILE A 137 1.71 3.43 11.65
C ILE A 137 2.50 4.75 11.70
N PHE A 138 3.51 4.79 12.55
CA PHE A 138 4.35 5.98 12.71
C PHE A 138 5.18 6.25 11.46
N SER A 139 5.26 7.53 11.06
CA SER A 139 6.14 7.96 9.98
C SER A 139 7.36 8.70 10.55
N SER A 140 8.56 8.33 10.09
CA SER A 140 9.80 9.05 10.43
C SER A 140 10.04 10.29 9.58
N ASP A 141 9.23 10.53 8.55
CA ASP A 141 9.50 11.58 7.55
C ASP A 141 9.14 13.01 8.01
N LYS A 142 8.48 13.15 9.15
CA LYS A 142 8.20 14.48 9.75
C LYS A 142 9.42 15.14 10.41
N GLY A 143 10.65 14.60 10.25
CA GLY A 143 11.85 14.99 11.00
C GLY A 143 12.85 15.90 10.29
N LEU A 144 12.59 16.45 9.11
CA LEU A 144 13.57 17.27 8.37
C LEU A 144 13.14 18.71 8.11
N GLY A 145 12.52 19.39 9.07
CA GLY A 145 12.30 20.83 8.90
C GLY A 145 11.42 21.55 9.89
N ASP A 146 10.50 20.90 10.56
CA ASP A 146 9.61 21.55 11.52
C ASP A 146 9.73 20.93 12.91
N THR A 147 9.73 21.78 13.94
CA THR A 147 9.83 21.45 15.36
C THR A 147 8.54 20.81 15.93
N GLU A 148 7.77 20.10 15.13
CA GLU A 148 6.68 19.29 15.64
C GLU A 148 7.26 18.00 16.24
N GLU A 149 6.85 17.69 17.46
CA GLU A 149 7.28 16.50 18.19
C GLU A 149 6.99 15.26 17.35
N ILE A 150 8.03 14.42 17.13
CA ILE A 150 7.87 13.12 16.50
C ILE A 150 6.95 12.31 17.40
N GLU A 151 5.76 11.99 16.92
CA GLU A 151 4.91 11.03 17.61
C GLU A 151 5.63 9.68 17.67
N THR A 152 6.04 9.31 18.86
CA THR A 152 6.68 8.01 19.14
C THR A 152 5.70 7.14 19.92
N ALA A 153 5.93 5.84 19.95
CA ALA A 153 5.14 4.93 20.80
C ALA A 153 5.09 5.39 22.26
N ASP A 154 6.10 6.12 22.74
CA ASP A 154 6.18 6.69 24.09
C ASP A 154 5.22 7.87 24.31
N SER A 155 4.67 8.49 23.25
CA SER A 155 3.69 9.56 23.35
C SER A 155 2.27 9.08 23.60
N PHE A 156 2.00 7.77 23.46
CA PHE A 156 0.72 7.16 23.75
C PHE A 156 0.66 6.65 25.19
N SER A 157 -0.43 6.93 25.88
CA SER A 157 -0.67 6.49 27.26
C SER A 157 -0.90 4.98 27.37
N ASN A 158 -1.23 4.32 26.27
CA ASN A 158 -1.43 2.87 26.18
C ASN A 158 -1.00 2.37 24.81
N LEU A 159 -0.05 1.42 24.75
CA LEU A 159 0.42 0.79 23.52
C LEU A 159 -0.68 -0.01 22.81
N ASP A 160 -1.69 -0.49 23.54
CA ASP A 160 -2.82 -1.20 22.95
C ASP A 160 -3.66 -0.30 22.03
N ASP A 161 -3.58 1.03 22.18
CA ASP A 161 -4.28 1.99 21.32
C ASP A 161 -3.56 2.19 19.97
N VAL A 162 -2.29 1.78 19.89
CA VAL A 162 -1.43 1.92 18.71
C VAL A 162 -1.53 0.70 17.80
N TYR A 163 -1.60 -0.49 18.41
CA TYR A 163 -1.58 -1.74 17.66
C TYR A 163 -2.97 -2.17 17.21
N THR A 164 -3.03 -2.72 16.01
CA THR A 164 -4.27 -3.31 15.50
C THR A 164 -4.50 -4.67 16.17
N SER A 165 -5.59 -4.79 16.94
CA SER A 165 -5.96 -6.08 17.52
C SER A 165 -6.51 -7.04 16.46
N PRO A 166 -6.34 -8.36 16.61
CA PRO A 166 -6.91 -9.35 15.67
C PRO A 166 -8.42 -9.25 15.51
N ASP A 167 -9.15 -8.92 16.60
CA ASP A 167 -10.61 -8.77 16.57
C ASP A 167 -11.02 -7.52 15.78
N MET A 168 -10.30 -6.40 15.94
CA MET A 168 -10.52 -5.20 15.13
C MET A 168 -10.24 -5.45 13.65
N ALA A 169 -9.13 -6.12 13.33
CA ALA A 169 -8.80 -6.45 11.94
C ALA A 169 -9.88 -7.31 11.29
N LYS A 170 -10.38 -8.32 12.02
CA LYS A 170 -11.46 -9.18 11.56
C LYS A 170 -12.76 -8.41 11.32
N ASP A 171 -13.20 -7.61 12.29
CA ASP A 171 -14.41 -6.79 12.19
C ASP A 171 -14.34 -5.81 11.02
N PHE A 172 -13.17 -5.16 10.84
CA PHE A 172 -12.93 -4.24 9.74
C PHE A 172 -13.05 -4.94 8.37
N VAL A 173 -12.41 -6.09 8.19
CA VAL A 173 -12.49 -6.85 6.93
C VAL A 173 -13.91 -7.33 6.66
N GLU A 174 -14.63 -7.81 7.67
CA GLU A 174 -16.02 -8.26 7.54
C GLU A 174 -16.98 -7.12 7.16
N LYS A 175 -16.76 -5.90 7.70
CA LYS A 175 -17.59 -4.72 7.40
C LYS A 175 -17.28 -4.07 6.05
N THR A 176 -16.00 -4.04 5.66
CA THR A 176 -15.55 -3.34 4.45
C THR A 176 -15.50 -4.24 3.21
N GLY A 177 -15.22 -5.53 3.41
CA GLY A 177 -14.95 -6.46 2.30
C GLY A 177 -13.61 -6.21 1.61
N VAL A 178 -12.68 -5.51 2.26
CA VAL A 178 -11.33 -5.23 1.74
C VAL A 178 -10.55 -6.52 1.48
N ASP A 179 -9.71 -6.53 0.45
CA ASP A 179 -8.97 -7.73 0.02
C ASP A 179 -7.64 -7.90 0.75
N VAL A 180 -6.96 -6.79 1.07
CA VAL A 180 -5.66 -6.73 1.74
C VAL A 180 -5.72 -5.67 2.83
N LEU A 181 -5.14 -5.95 3.98
CA LEU A 181 -5.15 -5.04 5.12
C LEU A 181 -3.73 -4.82 5.65
N ALA A 182 -3.28 -3.56 5.62
CA ALA A 182 -2.11 -3.12 6.37
C ALA A 182 -2.51 -2.90 7.83
N ILE A 183 -1.77 -3.51 8.75
CA ILE A 183 -2.02 -3.43 10.19
C ILE A 183 -0.83 -2.86 10.94
N ALA A 184 -1.10 -2.11 12.01
CA ALA A 184 -0.06 -1.62 12.91
C ALA A 184 0.36 -2.74 13.89
N PHE A 185 1.61 -3.21 13.77
CA PHE A 185 2.18 -4.25 14.64
C PHE A 185 3.57 -3.88 15.17
N GLY A 186 3.92 -2.59 15.20
CA GLY A 186 5.15 -2.06 15.76
C GLY A 186 6.22 -1.69 14.74
N THR A 187 5.89 -1.69 13.44
CA THR A 187 6.78 -1.14 12.40
C THR A 187 6.63 0.37 12.30
N VAL A 188 7.65 1.04 11.75
CA VAL A 188 7.69 2.47 11.48
C VAL A 188 7.95 2.66 10.01
N MET A 189 7.19 3.54 9.34
CA MET A 189 7.48 3.92 7.97
C MET A 189 8.69 4.85 7.92
N GLY A 190 9.61 4.63 6.97
CA GLY A 190 10.79 5.44 6.74
C GLY A 190 12.09 4.78 7.21
N PHE A 191 13.04 5.57 7.74
CA PHE A 191 14.39 5.09 8.09
C PHE A 191 14.36 4.23 9.36
N ILE A 192 14.62 2.94 9.24
CA ILE A 192 14.76 2.04 10.39
C ILE A 192 16.23 2.00 10.82
N HIS A 193 16.55 2.54 11.98
CA HIS A 193 17.89 2.45 12.53
C HIS A 193 18.18 1.03 13.03
N ARG A 194 19.38 0.49 12.74
CA ARG A 194 19.81 -0.89 13.07
C ARG A 194 19.61 -1.33 14.52
N SER A 195 19.46 -0.37 15.47
CA SER A 195 19.28 -0.67 16.89
C SER A 195 17.87 -1.13 17.30
N GLN A 196 16.89 -1.11 16.38
CA GLN A 196 15.50 -1.47 16.68
C GLN A 196 15.12 -2.92 16.27
N PHE A 197 16.04 -3.68 15.68
CA PHE A 197 15.85 -5.10 15.37
C PHE A 197 16.65 -5.99 16.34
N TRP A 198 16.10 -6.26 17.49
CA TRP A 198 16.42 -7.44 18.28
C TRP A 198 15.13 -8.10 18.73
N ILE A 199 14.66 -9.03 17.94
CA ILE A 199 13.85 -10.16 18.38
C ILE A 199 14.59 -11.42 17.93
#